data_b66963594541db2e65af268c30773441
#
_entry.id   b66963594541db2e65af268c30773441
#
_cell.length_a   1.000
_cell.length_b   1.000
_cell.length_c   1.000
_cell.angle_alpha   90.00
_cell.angle_beta   90.00
_cell.angle_gamma   90.00
#
_symmetry.space_group_name_H-M   'P 1'
#
loop_
_entity.id
_entity.type
_entity.pdbx_description
1 polymer ?
#
loop_
_entity_poly.entity_id
_entity_poly.type
_entity_poly.pdbx_seq_one_letter_code
_entity_poly.pdbx_strand_id
1 'polypeptide(L)'
;MTSKLSSSYDTMIFDVDSDNLFYYQTAGKYYKPNGAFRDPTAWGHLVVVYDSDNGTAADRKIVYLNGTRLSVNDSQQIGQNVDSKFNSNSVHYIGARQDNNASYYGDFYLAELIWADGQAYAPSQFGESKNGAWIPKNPSGTNFGTTGYHLKFTNSSDFGEDFSGNNNDWTANSMATHDQTT
;
A
#
# COMPACT_ATOMS: atom_id res chain seq x y z
N MET A 1 -4.55 0.65 3.78
CA MET A 1 -5.47 -0.09 2.89
C MET A 1 -5.91 -1.36 3.59
N THR A 2 -7.16 -1.66 3.58
CA THR A 2 -7.71 -2.88 4.21
C THR A 2 -8.71 -3.54 3.29
N SER A 3 -8.74 -4.87 3.28
CA SER A 3 -9.79 -5.66 2.63
C SER A 3 -10.34 -6.69 3.61
N LYS A 4 -11.63 -6.97 3.56
CA LYS A 4 -12.28 -7.90 4.50
C LYS A 4 -13.13 -8.93 3.76
N LEU A 5 -12.96 -10.20 4.10
CA LEU A 5 -13.88 -11.29 3.80
C LEU A 5 -14.19 -12.04 5.11
N SER A 6 -15.44 -11.94 5.56
CA SER A 6 -16.00 -12.62 6.74
C SER A 6 -15.17 -12.51 8.04
N SER A 7 -14.23 -13.37 8.29
CA SER A 7 -13.44 -13.41 9.54
C SER A 7 -11.93 -13.18 9.33
N SER A 8 -11.49 -12.93 8.10
CA SER A 8 -10.08 -12.64 7.80
C SER A 8 -9.94 -11.42 6.91
N TYR A 9 -8.98 -10.59 7.18
CA TYR A 9 -8.68 -9.37 6.41
C TYR A 9 -7.19 -9.28 6.16
N ASP A 10 -6.85 -8.69 5.03
CA ASP A 10 -5.50 -8.23 4.77
C ASP A 10 -5.44 -6.73 5.07
N THR A 11 -4.40 -6.29 5.73
CA THR A 11 -4.30 -4.93 6.24
C THR A 11 -2.87 -4.44 6.12
N MET A 12 -2.71 -3.26 5.57
CA MET A 12 -1.50 -2.47 5.73
C MET A 12 -1.78 -1.37 6.74
N ILE A 13 -1.08 -1.38 7.85
CA ILE A 13 -1.23 -0.39 8.92
C ILE A 13 0.10 0.33 9.10
N PHE A 14 0.06 1.66 9.03
CA PHE A 14 1.07 2.50 9.64
C PHE A 14 0.61 2.72 11.08
N ASP A 15 1.26 2.05 12.00
CA ASP A 15 1.01 2.26 13.40
C ASP A 15 2.07 3.22 13.93
N VAL A 16 1.64 4.38 14.38
CA VAL A 16 2.46 5.37 15.08
C VAL A 16 2.45 5.18 16.59
N ASP A 17 1.95 4.04 17.05
CA ASP A 17 1.99 3.67 18.45
C ASP A 17 3.45 3.51 18.97
N SER A 18 3.64 3.14 20.19
CA SER A 18 4.87 3.16 20.98
C SER A 18 6.17 2.78 20.24
N ASP A 19 6.06 2.06 19.13
CA ASP A 19 7.20 1.56 18.36
C ASP A 19 7.36 2.21 16.97
N ASN A 20 6.43 3.06 16.51
CA ASN A 20 6.43 3.67 15.17
C ASN A 20 6.68 2.67 14.04
N LEU A 21 6.01 1.52 14.07
CA LEU A 21 6.26 0.41 13.17
C LEU A 21 5.23 0.37 12.03
N PHE A 22 5.71 0.13 10.82
CA PHE A 22 4.86 -0.33 9.75
C PHE A 22 4.48 -1.79 10.00
N TYR A 23 3.20 -2.07 9.84
CA TYR A 23 2.66 -3.40 10.03
C TYR A 23 1.88 -3.81 8.79
N TYR A 24 2.16 -4.99 8.29
CA TYR A 24 1.47 -5.56 7.16
C TYR A 24 1.02 -6.99 7.48
N GLN A 25 -0.28 -7.23 7.39
CA GLN A 25 -0.87 -8.55 7.57
C GLN A 25 -1.51 -9.02 6.27
N THR A 26 -1.20 -10.23 5.85
CA THR A 26 -1.85 -10.88 4.72
C THR A 26 -1.92 -12.39 4.94
N ALA A 27 -2.99 -13.02 4.46
CA ALA A 27 -3.23 -14.44 4.63
C ALA A 27 -3.05 -14.93 6.08
N GLY A 28 -3.43 -14.09 7.07
CA GLY A 28 -3.27 -14.37 8.49
C GLY A 28 -1.84 -14.34 9.02
N LYS A 29 -0.89 -13.87 8.22
CA LYS A 29 0.54 -13.79 8.58
C LYS A 29 0.97 -12.34 8.75
N TYR A 30 1.67 -12.07 9.83
CA TYR A 30 2.24 -10.75 10.11
C TYR A 30 3.55 -10.55 9.36
N TYR A 31 3.82 -9.30 9.01
CA TYR A 31 5.08 -8.85 8.47
C TYR A 31 5.44 -7.52 9.15
N LYS A 32 6.42 -7.58 10.02
CA LYS A 32 6.94 -6.41 10.74
C LYS A 32 8.35 -6.13 10.24
N PRO A 33 8.52 -5.21 9.29
CA PRO A 33 9.85 -4.80 8.89
C PRO A 33 10.57 -4.07 10.03
N ASN A 34 11.89 -4.22 10.06
CA ASN A 34 12.74 -3.44 10.94
C ASN A 34 12.83 -2.02 10.39
N GLY A 35 12.26 -1.08 11.08
CA GLY A 35 12.28 0.31 10.68
C GLY A 35 11.28 1.08 11.52
N ALA A 36 11.64 2.27 11.93
CA ALA A 36 10.76 3.15 12.65
C ALA A 36 10.50 4.40 11.81
N PHE A 37 9.25 4.71 11.59
CA PHE A 37 8.82 5.97 11.01
C PHE A 37 8.75 6.99 12.15
N ARG A 38 9.86 7.67 12.43
CA ARG A 38 9.99 8.55 13.59
C ARG A 38 9.72 10.01 13.29
N ASP A 39 9.72 10.38 12.03
CA ASP A 39 9.49 11.75 11.60
C ASP A 39 8.13 11.85 10.89
N PRO A 40 7.09 12.32 11.59
CA PRO A 40 5.76 12.48 11.02
C PRO A 40 5.68 13.62 9.99
N THR A 41 6.73 14.43 9.86
CA THR A 41 6.79 15.55 8.91
C THR A 41 7.47 15.15 7.59
N ALA A 42 8.14 13.99 7.55
CA ALA A 42 8.83 13.52 6.37
C ALA A 42 7.93 12.66 5.48
N TRP A 43 7.97 12.92 4.19
CA TRP A 43 7.38 12.01 3.20
C TRP A 43 8.20 10.73 3.07
N GLY A 44 7.53 9.60 3.09
CA GLY A 44 8.11 8.29 2.83
C GLY A 44 7.50 7.66 1.59
N HIS A 45 8.34 7.16 0.67
CA HIS A 45 7.89 6.38 -0.47
C HIS A 45 7.89 4.90 -0.10
N LEU A 46 6.71 4.30 -0.05
CA LEU A 46 6.52 2.91 0.32
C LEU A 46 6.17 2.06 -0.89
N VAL A 47 6.87 0.94 -1.06
CA VAL A 47 6.48 -0.10 -2.02
C VAL A 47 6.32 -1.41 -1.27
N VAL A 48 5.14 -2.02 -1.42
CA VAL A 48 4.83 -3.34 -0.85
C VAL A 48 4.62 -4.31 -1.99
N VAL A 49 5.39 -5.39 -1.99
CA VAL A 49 5.27 -6.48 -2.96
C VAL A 49 4.66 -7.69 -2.29
N TYR A 50 3.67 -8.27 -2.94
CA TYR A 50 3.12 -9.56 -2.63
C TYR A 50 3.22 -10.45 -3.87
N ASP A 51 4.15 -11.39 -3.85
CA ASP A 51 4.47 -12.31 -4.95
C ASP A 51 4.44 -13.76 -4.43
N SER A 52 3.24 -14.31 -4.29
CA SER A 52 3.06 -15.65 -3.70
C SER A 52 3.62 -16.77 -4.59
N ASP A 53 3.79 -16.53 -5.88
CA ASP A 53 4.35 -17.53 -6.81
C ASP A 53 5.86 -17.71 -6.61
N ASN A 54 6.52 -16.74 -5.97
CA ASN A 54 7.97 -16.75 -5.81
C ASN A 54 8.46 -18.03 -5.13
N GLY A 55 9.45 -18.68 -5.75
CA GLY A 55 10.06 -19.91 -5.22
C GLY A 55 10.76 -19.68 -3.88
N THR A 56 11.29 -18.46 -3.66
CA THR A 56 11.98 -18.07 -2.43
C THR A 56 10.97 -17.50 -1.44
N ALA A 57 10.72 -18.19 -0.35
CA ALA A 57 9.73 -17.80 0.65
C ALA A 57 9.94 -16.37 1.21
N ALA A 58 11.19 -15.95 1.38
CA ALA A 58 11.55 -14.61 1.87
C ALA A 58 11.24 -13.49 0.87
N ASP A 59 11.01 -13.82 -0.40
CA ASP A 59 10.71 -12.86 -1.47
C ASP A 59 9.23 -12.79 -1.83
N ARG A 60 8.39 -13.58 -1.17
CA ARG A 60 6.92 -13.54 -1.38
C ARG A 60 6.24 -12.32 -0.79
N LYS A 61 6.83 -11.72 0.25
CA LYS A 61 6.39 -10.45 0.85
C LYS A 61 7.63 -9.56 1.04
N ILE A 62 7.63 -8.43 0.41
CA ILE A 62 8.73 -7.49 0.52
C ILE A 62 8.17 -6.08 0.78
N VAL A 63 8.84 -5.34 1.63
CA VAL A 63 8.57 -3.92 1.85
C VAL A 63 9.83 -3.12 1.56
N TYR A 64 9.67 -2.08 0.77
CA TYR A 64 10.71 -1.09 0.52
C TYR A 64 10.27 0.27 1.06
N LEU A 65 11.20 0.96 1.67
CA LEU A 65 11.04 2.37 2.08
C LEU A 65 12.12 3.19 1.38
N ASN A 66 11.73 4.22 0.66
CA ASN A 66 12.62 5.09 -0.08
C ASN A 66 13.65 4.30 -0.93
N GLY A 67 13.15 3.33 -1.67
CA GLY A 67 13.95 2.45 -2.54
C GLY A 67 14.74 1.36 -1.83
N THR A 68 14.82 1.36 -0.51
CA THR A 68 15.59 0.38 0.27
C THR A 68 14.70 -0.74 0.79
N ARG A 69 15.06 -2.00 0.51
CA ARG A 69 14.38 -3.16 1.09
C ARG A 69 14.56 -3.18 2.61
N LEU A 70 13.47 -3.24 3.34
CA LEU A 70 13.51 -3.36 4.79
C LEU A 70 13.80 -4.81 5.18
N SER A 71 14.68 -4.99 6.16
CA SER A 71 14.84 -6.29 6.82
C SER A 71 13.62 -6.58 7.69
N VAL A 72 13.36 -7.84 7.98
CA VAL A 72 12.18 -8.27 8.73
C VAL A 72 12.60 -9.09 9.92
N ASN A 73 12.00 -8.82 11.07
CA ASN A 73 12.16 -9.65 12.28
C ASN A 73 11.20 -10.85 12.28
N ASP A 74 10.29 -10.92 11.33
CA ASP A 74 9.22 -11.90 11.38
C ASP A 74 9.48 -13.07 10.46
N SER A 75 9.41 -14.26 11.05
CA SER A 75 9.52 -15.55 10.35
C SER A 75 8.19 -16.04 9.77
N GLN A 76 7.11 -15.26 9.83
CA GLN A 76 5.80 -15.71 9.35
C GLN A 76 5.70 -15.64 7.82
N GLN A 77 6.37 -16.57 7.19
CA GLN A 77 6.34 -16.71 5.73
C GLN A 77 4.95 -17.14 5.26
N ILE A 78 4.52 -16.62 4.13
CA ILE A 78 3.33 -17.14 3.43
C ILE A 78 3.70 -18.39 2.63
N GLY A 79 2.73 -19.30 2.49
CA GLY A 79 2.86 -20.44 1.58
C GLY A 79 3.03 -19.97 0.14
N GLN A 80 3.59 -20.83 -0.71
CA GLN A 80 3.59 -20.59 -2.14
C GLN A 80 2.17 -20.71 -2.70
N ASN A 81 1.83 -19.89 -3.71
CA ASN A 81 0.52 -19.85 -4.36
C ASN A 81 -0.65 -19.57 -3.38
N VAL A 82 -0.40 -18.76 -2.37
CA VAL A 82 -1.45 -18.28 -1.44
C VAL A 82 -1.90 -16.89 -1.84
N ASP A 83 -3.17 -16.74 -2.22
CA ASP A 83 -3.71 -15.47 -2.63
C ASP A 83 -3.87 -14.49 -1.47
N SER A 84 -3.65 -13.22 -1.76
CA SER A 84 -3.97 -12.11 -0.87
C SER A 84 -5.44 -11.71 -0.99
N LYS A 85 -6.01 -11.21 0.10
CA LYS A 85 -7.35 -10.61 0.09
C LYS A 85 -7.37 -9.25 -0.63
N PHE A 86 -6.23 -8.61 -0.81
CA PHE A 86 -6.14 -7.33 -1.54
C PHE A 86 -6.56 -7.43 -3.01
N ASN A 87 -6.51 -8.61 -3.60
CA ASN A 87 -6.97 -8.87 -4.96
C ASN A 87 -8.20 -9.77 -5.00
N SER A 88 -9.10 -9.61 -4.07
CA SER A 88 -10.35 -10.37 -3.99
C SER A 88 -11.57 -9.47 -4.24
N ASN A 89 -12.66 -10.08 -4.68
CA ASN A 89 -13.95 -9.38 -4.82
C ASN A 89 -14.55 -9.11 -3.42
N SER A 90 -14.01 -8.13 -2.73
CA SER A 90 -14.44 -7.69 -1.40
C SER A 90 -14.35 -6.17 -1.30
N VAL A 91 -14.99 -5.60 -0.29
CA VAL A 91 -14.88 -4.16 -0.05
C VAL A 91 -13.47 -3.83 0.44
N HIS A 92 -12.88 -2.81 -0.16
CA HIS A 92 -11.56 -2.28 0.19
C HIS A 92 -11.70 -0.86 0.74
N TYR A 93 -10.80 -0.49 1.63
CA TYR A 93 -10.76 0.84 2.24
C TYR A 93 -9.35 1.42 2.19
N ILE A 94 -9.25 2.72 1.89
CA ILE A 94 -8.05 3.53 2.03
C ILE A 94 -8.32 4.55 3.14
N GLY A 95 -7.38 4.72 4.07
CA GLY A 95 -7.54 5.64 5.20
C GLY A 95 -8.48 5.17 6.30
N ALA A 96 -9.09 4.00 6.14
CA ALA A 96 -9.96 3.44 7.15
C ALA A 96 -9.74 1.93 7.32
N ARG A 97 -9.97 1.45 8.53
CA ARG A 97 -10.14 0.03 8.82
C ARG A 97 -11.51 -0.18 9.43
N GLN A 98 -12.31 -1.03 8.84
CA GLN A 98 -13.62 -1.38 9.38
C GLN A 98 -13.61 -2.86 9.77
N ASP A 99 -13.75 -3.13 11.06
CA ASP A 99 -13.96 -4.46 11.61
C ASP A 99 -15.15 -4.50 12.58
N ASN A 100 -15.96 -5.50 12.42
CA ASN A 100 -17.12 -5.91 13.20
C ASN A 100 -18.02 -4.84 13.84
N ASN A 101 -17.60 -3.72 14.33
CA ASN A 101 -18.38 -2.60 14.91
C ASN A 101 -17.49 -1.39 15.23
N ALA A 102 -16.20 -1.46 14.95
CA ALA A 102 -15.28 -0.36 15.18
C ALA A 102 -14.75 0.13 13.83
N SER A 103 -14.75 1.44 13.66
CA SER A 103 -14.13 2.10 12.53
C SER A 103 -12.89 2.83 13.04
N TYR A 104 -11.75 2.50 12.47
CA TYR A 104 -10.50 3.17 12.75
C TYR A 104 -10.14 4.00 11.52
N TYR A 105 -9.92 5.29 11.71
CA TYR A 105 -9.56 6.20 10.64
C TYR A 105 -8.08 6.59 10.78
N GLY A 106 -7.40 6.67 9.64
CA GLY A 106 -6.03 7.16 9.58
C GLY A 106 -6.01 8.69 9.51
N ASP A 107 -5.04 9.29 10.18
CA ASP A 107 -4.72 10.72 10.10
C ASP A 107 -3.34 10.85 9.46
N PHE A 108 -3.29 11.04 8.13
CA PHE A 108 -2.06 11.10 7.37
C PHE A 108 -2.28 11.77 6.00
N TYR A 109 -1.21 12.24 5.42
CA TYR A 109 -1.20 12.67 4.03
C TYR A 109 -0.84 11.51 3.11
N LEU A 110 -1.53 11.43 1.97
CA LEU A 110 -1.32 10.40 0.96
C LEU A 110 -1.18 11.04 -0.42
N ALA A 111 -0.21 10.58 -1.19
CA ALA A 111 -0.01 10.98 -2.57
C ALA A 111 0.33 9.74 -3.42
N GLU A 112 -0.12 9.72 -4.67
CA GLU A 112 0.29 8.73 -5.66
C GLU A 112 0.10 7.28 -5.20
N LEU A 113 -1.14 6.86 -4.92
CA LEU A 113 -1.42 5.48 -4.57
C LEU A 113 -1.57 4.63 -5.83
N ILE A 114 -0.67 3.65 -5.98
CA ILE A 114 -0.63 2.74 -7.12
C ILE A 114 -0.87 1.30 -6.65
N TRP A 115 -1.78 0.63 -7.33
CA TRP A 115 -1.94 -0.81 -7.26
C TRP A 115 -1.66 -1.42 -8.63
N ALA A 116 -0.68 -2.33 -8.71
CA ALA A 116 -0.38 -3.08 -9.93
C ALA A 116 -0.71 -4.56 -9.69
N ASP A 117 -1.69 -5.06 -10.43
CA ASP A 117 -2.15 -6.44 -10.36
C ASP A 117 -1.32 -7.33 -11.28
N GLY A 118 -0.91 -8.49 -10.78
CA GLY A 118 -0.15 -9.48 -11.53
C GLY A 118 1.31 -9.08 -11.82
N GLN A 119 1.83 -8.03 -11.16
CA GLN A 119 3.19 -7.54 -11.38
C GLN A 119 3.91 -7.26 -10.05
N ALA A 120 5.11 -7.81 -9.89
CA ALA A 120 5.99 -7.55 -8.76
C ALA A 120 7.07 -6.53 -9.15
N TYR A 121 6.74 -5.24 -9.10
CA TYR A 121 7.65 -4.18 -9.48
C TYR A 121 8.69 -3.88 -8.41
N ALA A 122 9.92 -3.57 -8.86
CA ALA A 122 10.94 -2.97 -8.00
C ALA A 122 10.59 -1.50 -7.71
N PRO A 123 11.05 -0.92 -6.59
CA PRO A 123 10.77 0.49 -6.27
C PRO A 123 11.28 1.49 -7.31
N SER A 124 12.30 1.11 -8.10
CA SER A 124 12.82 1.92 -9.20
C SER A 124 11.82 2.16 -10.35
N GLN A 125 10.69 1.44 -10.38
CA GLN A 125 9.57 1.73 -11.28
C GLN A 125 8.89 3.04 -10.90
N PHE A 126 8.83 3.36 -9.60
CA PHE A 126 8.02 4.45 -9.05
C PHE A 126 8.83 5.58 -8.45
N GLY A 127 10.14 5.41 -8.31
CA GLY A 127 11.01 6.42 -7.74
C GLY A 127 12.47 6.23 -8.15
N GLU A 128 13.29 7.21 -7.83
CA GLU A 128 14.73 7.21 -8.11
C GLU A 128 15.51 7.96 -7.03
N SER A 129 16.79 7.65 -6.89
CA SER A 129 17.69 8.43 -6.04
C SER A 129 18.30 9.59 -6.82
N LYS A 130 18.12 10.82 -6.32
CA LYS A 130 18.69 12.02 -6.90
C LYS A 130 19.33 12.87 -5.82
N ASN A 131 20.62 13.15 -5.96
CA ASN A 131 21.41 13.91 -4.98
C ASN A 131 21.32 13.35 -3.55
N GLY A 132 21.25 12.03 -3.41
CA GLY A 132 21.15 11.37 -2.11
C GLY A 132 19.74 11.31 -1.51
N ALA A 133 18.76 11.93 -2.13
CA ALA A 133 17.35 11.84 -1.74
C ALA A 133 16.59 10.88 -2.66
N TRP A 134 15.67 10.12 -2.11
CA TRP A 134 14.72 9.34 -2.89
C TRP A 134 13.54 10.21 -3.28
N ILE A 135 13.27 10.29 -4.58
CA ILE A 135 12.16 11.10 -5.11
C ILE A 135 11.23 10.22 -5.96
N PRO A 136 9.93 10.48 -5.96
CA PRO A 136 9.00 9.82 -6.86
C PRO A 136 9.27 10.20 -8.31
N LYS A 137 8.97 9.28 -9.22
CA LYS A 137 8.99 9.52 -10.66
C LYS A 137 7.68 9.11 -11.31
N ASN A 138 7.42 9.64 -12.51
CA ASN A 138 6.25 9.25 -13.30
C ASN A 138 6.28 7.72 -13.52
N PRO A 139 5.21 6.99 -13.16
CA PRO A 139 5.13 5.53 -13.32
C PRO A 139 4.83 5.11 -14.78
N SER A 140 5.40 5.81 -15.75
CA SER A 140 5.21 5.49 -17.17
C SER A 140 5.64 4.06 -17.50
N GLY A 141 4.89 3.39 -18.35
CA GLY A 141 5.12 1.99 -18.73
C GLY A 141 4.75 0.98 -17.65
N THR A 142 4.10 1.39 -16.55
CA THR A 142 3.53 0.45 -15.60
C THR A 142 2.36 -0.30 -16.24
N ASN A 143 2.42 -1.63 -16.19
CA ASN A 143 1.25 -2.46 -16.46
C ASN A 143 0.48 -2.61 -15.15
N PHE A 144 -0.70 -1.99 -15.07
CA PHE A 144 -1.53 -2.03 -13.88
C PHE A 144 -2.32 -3.33 -13.73
N GLY A 145 -2.36 -4.19 -14.78
CA GLY A 145 -3.24 -5.36 -14.81
C GLY A 145 -4.71 -4.96 -14.92
N THR A 146 -5.60 -5.89 -14.68
CA THR A 146 -7.05 -5.66 -14.85
C THR A 146 -7.68 -4.96 -13.65
N THR A 147 -7.25 -5.29 -12.44
CA THR A 147 -7.78 -4.73 -11.19
C THR A 147 -6.93 -3.60 -10.64
N GLY A 148 -5.84 -3.25 -11.31
CA GLY A 148 -4.93 -2.20 -10.90
C GLY A 148 -5.51 -0.80 -11.10
N TYR A 149 -4.98 0.16 -10.34
CA TYR A 149 -5.40 1.56 -10.38
C TYR A 149 -4.23 2.50 -10.02
N HIS A 150 -4.39 3.76 -10.36
CA HIS A 150 -3.47 4.85 -10.03
C HIS A 150 -4.25 6.07 -9.55
N LEU A 151 -4.32 6.28 -8.25
CA LEU A 151 -4.99 7.42 -7.63
C LEU A 151 -3.98 8.53 -7.39
N LYS A 152 -4.14 9.64 -8.09
CA LYS A 152 -3.27 10.82 -7.95
C LYS A 152 -3.75 11.82 -6.91
N PHE A 153 -5.03 11.78 -6.56
CA PHE A 153 -5.68 12.74 -5.66
C PHE A 153 -5.59 14.21 -6.12
N THR A 154 -5.38 14.43 -7.42
CA THR A 154 -5.23 15.78 -8.01
C THR A 154 -6.54 16.41 -8.40
N ASN A 155 -7.62 15.64 -8.53
CA ASN A 155 -8.94 16.13 -8.85
C ASN A 155 -9.76 16.35 -7.58
N SER A 156 -9.90 17.60 -7.14
CA SER A 156 -10.66 17.95 -5.92
C SER A 156 -12.17 17.69 -6.02
N SER A 157 -12.68 17.46 -7.22
CA SER A 157 -14.08 17.06 -7.46
C SER A 157 -14.28 15.55 -7.43
N ASP A 158 -13.21 14.79 -7.58
CA ASP A 158 -13.22 13.32 -7.56
C ASP A 158 -11.86 12.79 -7.06
N PHE A 159 -11.71 12.65 -5.76
CA PHE A 159 -10.49 12.10 -5.16
C PHE A 159 -10.25 10.62 -5.49
N GLY A 160 -11.28 9.92 -5.95
CA GLY A 160 -11.21 8.50 -6.30
C GLY A 160 -10.86 8.22 -7.76
N GLU A 161 -10.66 9.25 -8.59
CA GLU A 161 -10.39 9.09 -10.01
C GLU A 161 -9.15 8.23 -10.29
N ASP A 162 -9.33 7.19 -11.12
CA ASP A 162 -8.26 6.27 -11.53
C ASP A 162 -7.58 6.73 -12.83
N PHE A 163 -6.30 7.02 -12.75
CA PHE A 163 -5.46 7.43 -13.87
C PHE A 163 -4.68 6.27 -14.53
N SER A 164 -4.96 5.02 -14.17
CA SER A 164 -4.32 3.86 -14.81
C SER A 164 -4.83 3.57 -16.22
N GLY A 165 -6.03 4.05 -16.55
CA GLY A 165 -6.76 3.73 -17.77
C GLY A 165 -7.72 2.54 -17.65
N ASN A 166 -7.81 1.92 -16.48
CA ASN A 166 -8.72 0.80 -16.21
C ASN A 166 -10.12 1.23 -15.78
N ASN A 167 -10.30 2.50 -15.40
CA ASN A 167 -11.53 3.06 -14.79
C ASN A 167 -11.93 2.32 -13.49
N ASN A 168 -10.96 1.93 -12.69
CA ASN A 168 -11.16 1.34 -11.38
C ASN A 168 -11.26 2.45 -10.31
N ASP A 169 -12.24 3.34 -10.47
CA ASP A 169 -12.45 4.49 -9.61
C ASP A 169 -12.84 4.08 -8.19
N TRP A 170 -12.43 4.89 -7.23
CA TRP A 170 -12.75 4.74 -5.82
C TRP A 170 -13.78 5.77 -5.38
N THR A 171 -14.64 5.40 -4.45
CA THR A 171 -15.61 6.33 -3.87
C THR A 171 -14.99 7.07 -2.70
N ALA A 172 -14.86 8.38 -2.80
CA ALA A 172 -14.45 9.23 -1.69
C ALA A 172 -15.58 9.35 -0.65
N ASN A 173 -15.27 9.16 0.62
CA ASN A 173 -16.22 9.27 1.71
C ASN A 173 -15.77 10.36 2.69
N SER A 174 -16.62 11.35 2.94
CA SER A 174 -16.38 12.45 3.88
C SER A 174 -15.13 13.27 3.57
N MET A 175 -14.74 13.32 2.31
CA MET A 175 -13.65 14.18 1.81
C MET A 175 -14.23 15.43 1.17
N ALA A 176 -13.57 16.56 1.39
CA ALA A 176 -13.95 17.86 0.84
C ALA A 176 -12.76 18.51 0.12
N THR A 177 -13.02 19.49 -0.70
CA THR A 177 -11.98 20.16 -1.52
C THR A 177 -10.82 20.72 -0.71
N HIS A 178 -11.05 21.09 0.56
CA HIS A 178 -10.00 21.58 1.46
C HIS A 178 -9.10 20.46 2.04
N ASP A 179 -9.44 19.19 1.84
CA ASP A 179 -8.59 18.06 2.24
C ASP A 179 -7.45 17.82 1.24
N GLN A 180 -7.53 18.46 0.06
CA GLN A 180 -6.44 18.47 -0.89
C GLN A 180 -5.38 19.50 -0.47
N THR A 181 -4.17 19.03 -0.23
CA THR A 181 -3.02 19.90 0.00
C THR A 181 -2.25 20.12 -1.30
N THR A 182 -1.96 21.35 -1.61
CA THR A 182 -1.16 21.77 -2.78
C THR A 182 0.30 21.92 -2.42
#